data_0ade212e0152d75244d5478ad1096c7d
#
_entry.id   0ade212e0152d75244d5478ad1096c7d
#
_cell.length_a   1.000
_cell.length_b   1.000
_cell.length_c   1.000
_cell.angle_alpha   90.00
_cell.angle_beta   90.00
_cell.angle_gamma   90.00
#
_symmetry.space_group_name_H-M   'P 1'
#
loop_
_entity.id
_entity.type
_entity.pdbx_description
1 polymer ?
#
loop_
_entity_poly.entity_id
_entity_poly.type
_entity_poly.pdbx_seq_one_letter_code
_entity_poly.pdbx_strand_id
1 'polypeptide(L)'
;MHRFRHTSVFFLLPLFSTNWKTQMKRMLINATQTEELRVALVDGQKLYDLDIEAGSREQKKSNIYKGRITRVEPSLEAAFVDFGAERHGFLPLKEISKEYFNPSAGKGRVNIRDAIREGQEVIVQVDKEERGNKGAALTTFISLAGRYLVLMPNNSRAGGISRRIEGDERSQLKEAMSGLNTPKNMGVIVRTAGVGRSTDELQWDLDYLLQFWESITGASQDRPAPFLIYQESNVIIRAIRDYLRQDIGEVLVDAPLVFEDVLNFVRSVMPAYESKIKLYQDETPLFNRYQIESQIETAFQREVTLPSGGSIVIDPTEALVSIDINSARATKGSDIEETAVQTNLEAAEEIAR
;
A
#
# COMPACT_ATOMS: atom_id res chain seq x y z
N MET A 1 18.98 -62.25 52.22
CA MET A 1 18.31 -60.97 52.54
C MET A 1 19.21 -59.85 52.05
N HIS A 2 19.04 -59.34 50.81
CA HIS A 2 19.66 -58.09 50.35
C HIS A 2 18.55 -57.27 49.67
N ARG A 3 18.25 -56.12 50.31
CA ARG A 3 17.31 -55.11 49.81
C ARG A 3 18.03 -54.25 48.74
N PHE A 4 17.56 -54.25 47.51
CA PHE A 4 17.90 -53.23 46.51
C PHE A 4 17.07 -51.98 46.77
N ARG A 5 17.75 -50.85 47.04
CA ARG A 5 17.16 -49.53 47.05
C ARG A 5 17.15 -49.01 45.63
N HIS A 6 15.95 -48.75 45.08
CA HIS A 6 15.76 -47.95 43.88
C HIS A 6 15.98 -46.49 44.20
N THR A 7 17.03 -45.88 43.64
CA THR A 7 17.26 -44.44 43.62
C THR A 7 16.69 -43.90 42.33
N SER A 8 15.52 -43.27 42.40
CA SER A 8 14.94 -42.56 41.28
C SER A 8 15.70 -41.23 41.08
N VAL A 9 16.46 -41.15 39.99
CA VAL A 9 17.08 -39.91 39.54
C VAL A 9 16.05 -39.13 38.74
N PHE A 10 15.48 -38.11 39.33
CA PHE A 10 14.68 -37.09 38.63
C PHE A 10 15.63 -36.24 37.78
N PHE A 11 15.61 -36.43 36.45
CA PHE A 11 16.19 -35.46 35.51
C PHE A 11 15.24 -34.26 35.47
N LEU A 12 15.63 -33.17 36.14
CA LEU A 12 15.10 -31.85 35.94
C LEU A 12 15.57 -31.38 34.53
N LEU A 13 14.73 -31.54 33.52
CA LEU A 13 14.86 -30.83 32.26
C LEU A 13 14.72 -29.32 32.59
N PRO A 14 15.69 -28.47 32.21
CA PRO A 14 15.47 -27.03 32.29
C PRO A 14 14.35 -26.68 31.30
N LEU A 15 13.22 -26.20 31.82
CA LEU A 15 12.22 -25.47 31.09
C LEU A 15 12.94 -24.23 30.50
N PHE A 16 13.44 -24.34 29.29
CA PHE A 16 13.74 -23.16 28.49
C PHE A 16 12.41 -22.46 28.24
N SER A 17 12.04 -21.55 29.14
CA SER A 17 11.08 -20.50 28.83
C SER A 17 11.71 -19.68 27.72
N THR A 18 11.38 -19.97 26.48
CA THR A 18 11.55 -19.04 25.38
C THR A 18 10.71 -17.82 25.70
N ASN A 19 11.28 -16.87 26.43
CA ASN A 19 10.81 -15.50 26.50
C ASN A 19 10.87 -14.95 25.07
N TRP A 20 9.84 -15.16 24.31
CA TRP A 20 9.53 -14.35 23.15
C TRP A 20 9.22 -12.96 23.73
N LYS A 21 10.25 -12.16 23.99
CA LYS A 21 10.07 -10.72 24.11
C LYS A 21 9.45 -10.33 22.77
N THR A 22 8.17 -10.05 22.77
CA THR A 22 7.50 -9.36 21.66
C THR A 22 8.34 -8.11 21.40
N GLN A 23 9.12 -8.15 20.32
CA GLN A 23 9.92 -7.01 19.93
C GLN A 23 8.95 -5.91 19.55
N MET A 24 9.20 -4.69 20.00
CA MET A 24 8.31 -3.56 19.74
C MET A 24 8.42 -3.18 18.28
N LYS A 25 7.32 -3.28 17.55
CA LYS A 25 7.22 -2.76 16.18
C LYS A 25 7.26 -1.24 16.20
N ARG A 26 8.01 -0.66 15.28
CA ARG A 26 8.18 0.79 15.11
C ARG A 26 8.01 1.19 13.66
N MET A 27 7.58 2.43 13.48
CA MET A 27 7.67 3.14 12.21
C MET A 27 8.74 4.21 12.35
N LEU A 28 9.73 4.18 11.48
CA LEU A 28 10.84 5.12 11.45
C LEU A 28 10.69 6.00 10.22
N ILE A 29 10.60 7.30 10.39
CA ILE A 29 10.43 8.29 9.33
C ILE A 29 11.70 9.12 9.24
N ASN A 30 12.44 8.91 8.15
CA ASN A 30 13.63 9.68 7.83
C ASN A 30 13.29 10.71 6.74
N ALA A 31 13.33 11.95 7.11
CA ALA A 31 12.98 13.11 6.27
C ALA A 31 13.97 14.27 6.45
N THR A 32 15.17 13.99 6.94
CA THR A 32 16.24 14.98 7.13
C THR A 32 16.68 15.56 5.80
N GLN A 33 16.61 14.79 4.72
CA GLN A 33 16.86 15.24 3.35
C GLN A 33 15.53 15.42 2.63
N THR A 34 15.23 16.63 2.19
CA THR A 34 13.98 16.96 1.49
C THR A 34 13.88 16.28 0.13
N GLU A 35 15.02 15.90 -0.45
CA GLU A 35 15.12 15.21 -1.73
C GLU A 35 14.75 13.72 -1.66
N GLU A 36 14.72 13.13 -0.46
CA GLU A 36 14.40 11.73 -0.28
C GLU A 36 13.68 11.51 1.05
N LEU A 37 12.41 11.13 0.98
CA LEU A 37 11.60 10.75 2.13
C LEU A 37 11.57 9.23 2.24
N ARG A 38 11.87 8.70 3.43
CA ARG A 38 11.93 7.25 3.67
C ARG A 38 11.11 6.88 4.89
N VAL A 39 10.33 5.81 4.78
CA VAL A 39 9.57 5.24 5.89
C VAL A 39 9.93 3.78 6.02
N ALA A 40 10.48 3.38 7.16
CA ALA A 40 10.83 2.00 7.48
C ALA A 40 9.92 1.45 8.57
N LEU A 41 9.38 0.25 8.36
CA LEU A 41 8.69 -0.51 9.39
C LEU A 41 9.64 -1.59 9.93
N VAL A 42 9.82 -1.59 11.25
CA VAL A 42 10.76 -2.50 11.91
C VAL A 42 10.11 -3.28 13.04
N ASP A 43 10.52 -4.54 13.21
CA ASP A 43 10.25 -5.36 14.39
C ASP A 43 11.56 -5.51 15.18
N GLY A 44 11.65 -4.76 16.28
CA GLY A 44 12.92 -4.56 16.97
C GLY A 44 13.94 -3.80 16.12
N GLN A 45 14.87 -4.53 15.51
CA GLN A 45 15.87 -4.01 14.56
C GLN A 45 15.73 -4.65 13.16
N LYS A 46 14.80 -5.60 12.96
CA LYS A 46 14.58 -6.24 11.67
C LYS A 46 13.66 -5.37 10.81
N LEU A 47 14.16 -4.89 9.68
CA LEU A 47 13.37 -4.22 8.66
C LEU A 47 12.44 -5.24 7.99
N TYR A 48 11.13 -4.93 7.89
CA TYR A 48 10.18 -5.79 7.19
C TYR A 48 9.35 -5.07 6.12
N ASP A 49 9.42 -3.72 6.08
CA ASP A 49 8.81 -2.95 5.00
C ASP A 49 9.55 -1.61 4.86
N LEU A 50 9.68 -1.10 3.63
CA LEU A 50 10.38 0.14 3.30
C LEU A 50 9.69 0.86 2.14
N ASP A 51 9.27 2.08 2.39
CA ASP A 51 8.79 3.00 1.36
C ASP A 51 9.79 4.15 1.17
N ILE A 52 10.14 4.43 -0.08
CA ILE A 52 11.04 5.53 -0.47
C ILE A 52 10.35 6.40 -1.51
N GLU A 53 10.39 7.70 -1.31
CA GLU A 53 9.94 8.70 -2.29
C GLU A 53 11.05 9.70 -2.54
N ALA A 54 11.55 9.75 -3.79
CA ALA A 54 12.55 10.72 -4.20
C ALA A 54 11.87 12.03 -4.61
N GLY A 55 12.21 13.14 -3.96
CA GLY A 55 11.62 14.46 -4.23
C GLY A 55 11.86 14.99 -5.63
N SER A 56 12.91 14.48 -6.32
CA SER A 56 13.20 14.81 -7.73
C SER A 56 12.22 14.19 -8.73
N ARG A 57 11.39 13.22 -8.29
CA ARG A 57 10.42 12.53 -9.12
C ARG A 57 9.04 12.63 -8.48
N GLU A 58 8.26 13.61 -8.93
CA GLU A 58 6.85 13.70 -8.54
C GLU A 58 6.16 12.36 -8.80
N GLN A 59 5.71 11.70 -7.74
CA GLN A 59 4.86 10.53 -7.88
C GLN A 59 3.50 10.96 -8.40
N LYS A 60 3.14 10.49 -9.59
CA LYS A 60 1.84 10.77 -10.21
C LYS A 60 0.78 9.73 -9.86
N LYS A 61 1.19 8.57 -9.33
CA LYS A 61 0.27 7.48 -8.98
C LYS A 61 -0.80 7.98 -8.00
N SER A 62 -2.04 7.61 -8.27
CA SER A 62 -3.24 8.04 -7.53
C SER A 62 -3.60 9.51 -7.64
N ASN A 63 -2.81 10.36 -8.26
CA ASN A 63 -3.19 11.74 -8.56
C ASN A 63 -4.41 11.78 -9.47
N ILE A 64 -5.27 12.78 -9.26
CA ILE A 64 -6.51 12.97 -10.01
C ILE A 64 -6.39 14.24 -10.86
N TYR A 65 -6.69 14.09 -12.13
CA TYR A 65 -6.60 15.15 -13.12
C TYR A 65 -7.93 15.33 -13.84
N LYS A 66 -8.20 16.55 -14.32
CA LYS A 66 -9.12 16.78 -15.41
C LYS A 66 -8.33 16.64 -16.71
N GLY A 67 -8.64 15.61 -17.49
CA GLY A 67 -7.97 15.31 -18.75
C GLY A 67 -8.89 15.56 -19.94
N ARG A 68 -8.30 15.69 -21.14
CA ARG A 68 -9.01 15.82 -22.42
C ARG A 68 -8.62 14.68 -23.33
N ILE A 69 -9.61 13.97 -23.90
CA ILE A 69 -9.39 12.92 -24.89
C ILE A 69 -8.86 13.56 -26.17
N THR A 70 -7.64 13.18 -26.56
CA THR A 70 -6.96 13.72 -27.74
C THR A 70 -7.10 12.80 -28.95
N ARG A 71 -7.20 11.48 -28.71
CA ARG A 71 -7.34 10.48 -29.78
C ARG A 71 -8.08 9.25 -29.26
N VAL A 72 -8.98 8.73 -30.09
CA VAL A 72 -9.65 7.45 -29.87
C VAL A 72 -9.07 6.41 -30.81
N GLU A 73 -8.55 5.30 -30.27
CA GLU A 73 -7.90 4.23 -31.04
C GLU A 73 -8.66 2.90 -30.89
N PRO A 74 -9.55 2.58 -31.83
CA PRO A 74 -10.38 1.38 -31.74
C PRO A 74 -9.61 0.07 -31.82
N SER A 75 -8.47 0.06 -32.51
CA SER A 75 -7.61 -1.13 -32.61
C SER A 75 -7.05 -1.57 -31.26
N LEU A 76 -6.95 -0.64 -30.30
CA LEU A 76 -6.49 -0.88 -28.93
C LEU A 76 -7.66 -0.91 -27.92
N GLU A 77 -8.89 -0.69 -28.36
CA GLU A 77 -10.05 -0.43 -27.47
C GLU A 77 -9.71 0.60 -26.37
N ALA A 78 -9.00 1.69 -26.73
CA ALA A 78 -8.50 2.68 -25.79
C ALA A 78 -8.53 4.11 -26.37
N ALA A 79 -8.42 5.09 -25.47
CA ALA A 79 -8.20 6.49 -25.79
C ALA A 79 -6.87 6.99 -25.24
N PHE A 80 -6.33 8.02 -25.89
CA PHE A 80 -5.23 8.81 -25.37
C PHE A 80 -5.76 10.10 -24.77
N VAL A 81 -5.28 10.45 -23.59
CA VAL A 81 -5.77 11.57 -22.80
C VAL A 81 -4.61 12.50 -22.48
N ASP A 82 -4.75 13.76 -22.85
CA ASP A 82 -3.94 14.84 -22.33
C ASP A 82 -4.41 15.17 -20.91
N PHE A 83 -3.56 14.93 -19.92
CA PHE A 83 -3.82 15.20 -18.51
C PHE A 83 -2.81 16.20 -17.91
N GLY A 84 -2.01 16.85 -18.78
CA GLY A 84 -1.02 17.85 -18.38
C GLY A 84 0.39 17.31 -18.14
N ALA A 85 0.64 16.03 -18.47
CA ALA A 85 1.98 15.45 -18.46
C ALA A 85 2.62 15.56 -19.85
N GLU A 86 3.95 15.36 -19.91
CA GLU A 86 4.70 15.39 -21.17
C GLU A 86 4.17 14.39 -22.21
N ARG A 87 3.72 13.21 -21.73
CA ARG A 87 3.13 12.15 -22.57
C ARG A 87 1.66 11.98 -22.24
N HIS A 88 0.86 11.75 -23.29
CA HIS A 88 -0.56 11.42 -23.10
C HIS A 88 -0.73 10.09 -22.34
N GLY A 89 -1.71 10.05 -21.46
CA GLY A 89 -2.08 8.84 -20.74
C GLY A 89 -2.90 7.89 -21.59
N PHE A 90 -2.83 6.61 -21.28
CA PHE A 90 -3.55 5.51 -21.92
C PHE A 90 -4.78 5.15 -21.09
N LEU A 91 -5.99 5.28 -21.68
CA LEU A 91 -7.28 5.04 -21.03
C LEU A 91 -8.04 3.94 -21.78
N PRO A 92 -8.00 2.67 -21.32
CA PRO A 92 -8.74 1.57 -21.92
C PRO A 92 -10.25 1.74 -21.76
N LEU A 93 -11.05 1.25 -22.71
CA LEU A 93 -12.51 1.30 -22.66
C LEU A 93 -13.09 0.70 -21.35
N LYS A 94 -12.51 -0.38 -20.86
CA LYS A 94 -12.91 -1.03 -19.60
C LYS A 94 -12.68 -0.15 -18.35
N GLU A 95 -11.81 0.86 -18.45
CA GLU A 95 -11.49 1.82 -17.39
C GLU A 95 -12.31 3.12 -17.51
N ILE A 96 -13.27 3.17 -18.45
CA ILE A 96 -14.14 4.33 -18.64
C ILE A 96 -15.51 4.05 -18.00
N SER A 97 -15.89 4.88 -17.02
CA SER A 97 -17.21 4.83 -16.42
C SER A 97 -18.30 5.14 -17.45
N LYS A 98 -19.42 4.43 -17.35
CA LYS A 98 -20.56 4.61 -18.27
C LYS A 98 -21.18 6.00 -18.24
N GLU A 99 -20.94 6.78 -17.21
CA GLU A 99 -21.39 8.17 -17.11
C GLU A 99 -20.77 9.07 -18.19
N TYR A 100 -19.57 8.70 -18.69
CA TYR A 100 -18.90 9.40 -19.79
C TYR A 100 -19.33 8.93 -21.17
N PHE A 101 -20.15 7.87 -21.27
CA PHE A 101 -20.56 7.33 -22.55
C PHE A 101 -21.61 8.23 -23.21
N ASN A 102 -21.51 8.34 -24.53
CA ASN A 102 -22.54 9.02 -25.31
C ASN A 102 -23.90 8.35 -25.06
N PRO A 103 -24.97 9.11 -24.88
CA PRO A 103 -26.33 8.57 -24.68
C PRO A 103 -26.82 7.65 -25.80
N SER A 104 -26.29 7.84 -27.01
CA SER A 104 -26.59 7.03 -28.21
C SER A 104 -25.83 5.70 -28.29
N ALA A 105 -24.83 5.48 -27.41
CA ALA A 105 -24.13 4.22 -27.35
C ALA A 105 -25.10 3.12 -26.89
N GLY A 106 -25.34 2.12 -27.72
CA GLY A 106 -26.37 1.08 -27.53
C GLY A 106 -26.19 0.25 -26.25
N LYS A 107 -27.20 -0.51 -25.84
CA LYS A 107 -27.22 -1.35 -24.63
C LYS A 107 -26.47 -2.69 -24.78
N GLY A 108 -25.50 -2.83 -25.71
CA GLY A 108 -24.75 -4.06 -25.95
C GLY A 108 -23.23 -3.92 -25.70
N ARG A 109 -22.45 -4.71 -26.45
CA ARG A 109 -20.99 -4.53 -26.53
C ARG A 109 -20.73 -3.21 -27.26
N VAL A 110 -20.34 -2.20 -26.51
CA VAL A 110 -20.12 -0.85 -27.00
C VAL A 110 -18.75 -0.77 -27.65
N ASN A 111 -18.64 -0.20 -28.86
CA ASN A 111 -17.37 0.16 -29.46
C ASN A 111 -16.88 1.48 -28.84
N ILE A 112 -15.58 1.65 -28.66
CA ILE A 112 -15.03 2.85 -28.07
C ILE A 112 -15.36 4.13 -28.86
N ARG A 113 -15.45 4.06 -30.21
CA ARG A 113 -15.85 5.19 -31.07
C ARG A 113 -17.27 5.68 -30.80
N ASP A 114 -18.15 4.75 -30.41
CA ASP A 114 -19.55 5.08 -30.11
C ASP A 114 -19.70 5.55 -28.67
N ALA A 115 -18.79 5.10 -27.77
CA ALA A 115 -18.81 5.42 -26.35
C ALA A 115 -18.35 6.84 -26.05
N ILE A 116 -17.24 7.27 -26.64
CA ILE A 116 -16.55 8.53 -26.32
C ILE A 116 -16.10 9.24 -27.59
N ARG A 117 -15.75 10.51 -27.47
CA ARG A 117 -15.27 11.34 -28.60
C ARG A 117 -14.01 12.15 -28.23
N GLU A 118 -13.25 12.50 -29.26
CA GLU A 118 -12.13 13.41 -29.15
C GLU A 118 -12.60 14.80 -28.69
N GLY A 119 -11.79 15.47 -27.86
CA GLY A 119 -12.13 16.75 -27.24
C GLY A 119 -12.97 16.62 -25.96
N GLN A 120 -13.51 15.44 -25.64
CA GLN A 120 -14.28 15.20 -24.41
C GLN A 120 -13.38 15.33 -23.19
N GLU A 121 -13.87 16.04 -22.17
CA GLU A 121 -13.21 16.17 -20.88
C GLU A 121 -13.66 15.05 -19.94
N VAL A 122 -12.71 14.51 -19.17
CA VAL A 122 -12.93 13.40 -18.23
C VAL A 122 -12.11 13.62 -16.97
N ILE A 123 -12.64 13.22 -15.80
CA ILE A 123 -11.85 13.12 -14.58
C ILE A 123 -11.16 11.77 -14.62
N VAL A 124 -9.83 11.77 -14.49
CA VAL A 124 -8.99 10.56 -14.53
C VAL A 124 -8.07 10.49 -13.35
N GLN A 125 -7.83 9.28 -12.87
CA GLN A 125 -6.83 8.95 -11.86
C GLN A 125 -5.70 8.15 -12.51
N VAL A 126 -4.47 8.41 -12.10
CA VAL A 126 -3.30 7.63 -12.55
C VAL A 126 -3.28 6.30 -11.81
N ASP A 127 -3.49 5.20 -12.52
CA ASP A 127 -3.38 3.82 -11.98
C ASP A 127 -1.92 3.35 -11.95
N LYS A 128 -1.20 3.59 -13.07
CA LYS A 128 0.22 3.27 -13.19
C LYS A 128 0.97 4.42 -13.85
N GLU A 129 2.12 4.73 -13.32
CA GLU A 129 3.01 5.74 -13.86
C GLU A 129 3.62 5.34 -15.20
N GLU A 130 4.17 6.32 -15.88
CA GLU A 130 4.93 6.13 -17.09
C GLU A 130 6.11 5.20 -16.87
N ARG A 131 6.31 4.25 -17.77
CA ARG A 131 7.43 3.32 -17.71
C ARG A 131 8.07 3.13 -19.11
N GLY A 132 9.34 3.46 -19.22
CA GLY A 132 10.05 3.40 -20.50
C GLY A 132 9.34 4.25 -21.58
N ASN A 133 8.92 3.65 -22.67
CA ASN A 133 8.21 4.32 -23.77
C ASN A 133 6.68 4.34 -23.60
N LYS A 134 6.13 3.77 -22.52
CA LYS A 134 4.68 3.70 -22.26
C LYS A 134 4.25 4.90 -21.43
N GLY A 135 3.21 5.62 -21.86
CA GLY A 135 2.54 6.65 -21.09
C GLY A 135 1.83 6.07 -19.85
N ALA A 136 1.42 6.95 -18.94
CA ALA A 136 0.69 6.56 -17.73
C ALA A 136 -0.61 5.82 -18.08
N ALA A 137 -0.94 4.78 -17.30
CA ALA A 137 -2.25 4.14 -17.37
C ALA A 137 -3.25 4.93 -16.53
N LEU A 138 -4.38 5.27 -17.13
CA LEU A 138 -5.44 6.07 -16.52
C LEU A 138 -6.70 5.24 -16.32
N THR A 139 -7.50 5.64 -15.33
CA THR A 139 -8.85 5.14 -15.10
C THR A 139 -9.78 6.29 -14.76
N THR A 140 -11.03 6.21 -15.16
CA THR A 140 -12.08 7.11 -14.68
C THR A 140 -12.78 6.58 -13.43
N PHE A 141 -12.53 5.34 -13.04
CA PHE A 141 -13.02 4.78 -11.79
C PHE A 141 -12.17 5.29 -10.63
N ILE A 142 -12.53 6.47 -10.14
CA ILE A 142 -11.82 7.12 -9.05
C ILE A 142 -11.89 6.26 -7.79
N SER A 143 -10.77 6.15 -7.10
CA SER A 143 -10.61 5.40 -5.86
C SER A 143 -9.98 6.31 -4.80
N LEU A 144 -10.77 6.65 -3.79
CA LEU A 144 -10.35 7.52 -2.68
C LEU A 144 -10.09 6.66 -1.44
N ALA A 145 -8.84 6.61 -1.01
CA ALA A 145 -8.43 5.81 0.13
C ALA A 145 -8.54 6.60 1.43
N GLY A 146 -9.48 6.22 2.29
CA GLY A 146 -9.56 6.61 3.69
C GLY A 146 -8.71 5.72 4.59
N ARG A 147 -8.89 5.86 5.88
CA ARG A 147 -8.23 5.01 6.87
C ARG A 147 -8.79 3.60 6.86
N TYR A 148 -10.10 3.46 6.95
CA TYR A 148 -10.81 2.19 7.09
C TYR A 148 -11.52 1.76 5.81
N LEU A 149 -11.84 2.71 4.95
CA LEU A 149 -12.62 2.52 3.74
C LEU A 149 -11.85 2.96 2.50
N VAL A 150 -12.30 2.44 1.36
CA VAL A 150 -11.99 3.00 0.05
C VAL A 150 -13.34 3.34 -0.60
N LEU A 151 -13.52 4.62 -0.98
CA LEU A 151 -14.70 5.08 -1.70
C LEU A 151 -14.45 5.03 -3.20
N MET A 152 -15.38 4.47 -3.94
CA MET A 152 -15.42 4.45 -5.41
C MET A 152 -16.64 5.22 -5.90
N PRO A 153 -16.54 6.54 -6.10
CA PRO A 153 -17.70 7.42 -6.29
C PRO A 153 -18.53 7.09 -7.54
N ASN A 154 -17.90 6.62 -8.60
CA ASN A 154 -18.54 6.36 -9.90
C ASN A 154 -18.51 4.87 -10.27
N ASN A 155 -18.45 3.98 -9.28
CA ASN A 155 -18.48 2.53 -9.47
C ASN A 155 -19.37 1.83 -8.44
N SER A 156 -20.67 1.87 -8.63
CA SER A 156 -21.65 1.22 -7.73
C SER A 156 -21.57 -0.31 -7.69
N ARG A 157 -20.83 -0.93 -8.62
CA ARG A 157 -20.62 -2.39 -8.65
C ARG A 157 -19.41 -2.82 -7.83
N ALA A 158 -18.50 -1.88 -7.57
CA ALA A 158 -17.40 -2.11 -6.65
C ALA A 158 -17.94 -2.03 -5.22
N GLY A 159 -17.40 -2.86 -4.35
CA GLY A 159 -17.78 -2.84 -2.94
C GLY A 159 -17.49 -4.18 -2.27
N GLY A 160 -17.46 -4.14 -0.95
CA GLY A 160 -17.25 -5.33 -0.14
C GLY A 160 -16.21 -5.16 0.95
N ILE A 161 -15.57 -6.26 1.29
CA ILE A 161 -14.58 -6.33 2.38
C ILE A 161 -13.28 -6.87 1.78
N SER A 162 -12.14 -6.33 2.23
CA SER A 162 -10.81 -6.79 1.83
C SER A 162 -10.73 -8.33 1.81
N ARG A 163 -10.10 -8.89 0.78
CA ARG A 163 -9.91 -10.34 0.63
C ARG A 163 -9.01 -10.94 1.71
N ARG A 164 -8.23 -10.10 2.40
CA ARG A 164 -7.36 -10.51 3.51
C ARG A 164 -8.10 -10.75 4.82
N ILE A 165 -9.40 -10.40 4.89
CA ILE A 165 -10.22 -10.55 6.09
C ILE A 165 -11.11 -11.76 5.88
N GLU A 166 -11.06 -12.73 6.81
CA GLU A 166 -11.76 -14.00 6.74
C GLU A 166 -12.52 -14.28 8.04
N GLY A 167 -13.30 -15.36 8.07
CA GLY A 167 -13.98 -15.87 9.27
C GLY A 167 -14.96 -14.89 9.90
N ASP A 168 -14.97 -14.87 11.23
CA ASP A 168 -15.91 -14.10 12.05
C ASP A 168 -15.72 -12.58 11.89
N GLU A 169 -14.48 -12.13 11.73
CA GLU A 169 -14.18 -10.71 11.50
C GLU A 169 -14.86 -10.19 10.24
N ARG A 170 -14.87 -11.00 9.18
CA ARG A 170 -15.55 -10.66 7.94
C ARG A 170 -17.07 -10.56 8.11
N SER A 171 -17.64 -11.44 8.92
CA SER A 171 -19.08 -11.46 9.21
C SER A 171 -19.50 -10.23 10.01
N GLN A 172 -18.75 -9.86 11.05
CA GLN A 172 -18.96 -8.65 11.85
C GLN A 172 -18.86 -7.37 10.99
N LEU A 173 -17.84 -7.29 10.12
CA LEU A 173 -17.71 -6.16 9.22
C LEU A 173 -18.83 -6.06 8.20
N LYS A 174 -19.38 -7.18 7.74
CA LYS A 174 -20.54 -7.18 6.85
C LYS A 174 -21.77 -6.59 7.52
N GLU A 175 -21.97 -6.89 8.81
CA GLU A 175 -23.04 -6.30 9.62
C GLU A 175 -22.82 -4.79 9.81
N ALA A 176 -21.61 -4.38 10.22
CA ALA A 176 -21.25 -2.97 10.37
C ALA A 176 -21.44 -2.17 9.06
N MET A 177 -21.05 -2.74 7.91
CA MET A 177 -21.26 -2.12 6.59
C MET A 177 -22.73 -1.93 6.24
N SER A 178 -23.63 -2.83 6.68
CA SER A 178 -25.05 -2.73 6.38
C SER A 178 -25.70 -1.49 7.01
N GLY A 179 -25.08 -0.95 8.06
CA GLY A 179 -25.51 0.29 8.73
C GLY A 179 -24.97 1.58 8.10
N LEU A 180 -24.09 1.49 7.08
CA LEU A 180 -23.51 2.68 6.46
C LEU A 180 -24.48 3.38 5.50
N ASN A 181 -24.50 4.71 5.55
CA ASN A 181 -25.27 5.56 4.63
C ASN A 181 -24.50 5.79 3.31
N THR A 182 -24.31 4.72 2.54
CA THR A 182 -23.61 4.82 1.25
C THR A 182 -24.56 5.28 0.14
N PRO A 183 -24.21 6.32 -0.66
CA PRO A 183 -24.99 6.72 -1.83
C PRO A 183 -25.13 5.58 -2.84
N LYS A 184 -26.33 5.45 -3.46
CA LYS A 184 -26.69 4.29 -4.33
C LYS A 184 -25.80 4.08 -5.56
N ASN A 185 -25.13 5.13 -6.03
CA ASN A 185 -24.24 5.11 -7.20
C ASN A 185 -22.76 4.94 -6.84
N MET A 186 -22.43 4.77 -5.56
CA MET A 186 -21.06 4.66 -5.07
C MET A 186 -20.78 3.26 -4.52
N GLY A 187 -19.54 2.81 -4.67
CA GLY A 187 -19.04 1.58 -4.06
C GLY A 187 -18.12 1.88 -2.88
N VAL A 188 -18.15 1.01 -1.88
CA VAL A 188 -17.28 1.13 -0.69
C VAL A 188 -16.63 -0.21 -0.41
N ILE A 189 -15.31 -0.19 -0.20
CA ILE A 189 -14.54 -1.37 0.20
C ILE A 189 -13.97 -1.14 1.60
N VAL A 190 -14.23 -2.07 2.54
CA VAL A 190 -13.59 -2.03 3.86
C VAL A 190 -12.17 -2.57 3.76
N ARG A 191 -11.21 -1.79 4.25
CA ARG A 191 -9.79 -2.13 4.33
C ARG A 191 -9.51 -3.03 5.56
N THR A 192 -8.34 -3.66 5.58
CA THR A 192 -7.90 -4.47 6.75
C THR A 192 -7.83 -3.66 8.05
N ALA A 193 -7.57 -2.36 7.97
CA ALA A 193 -7.59 -1.46 9.12
C ALA A 193 -8.99 -1.25 9.75
N GLY A 194 -10.05 -1.61 9.03
CA GLY A 194 -11.44 -1.53 9.49
C GLY A 194 -11.87 -2.68 10.40
N VAL A 195 -11.05 -3.72 10.57
CA VAL A 195 -11.34 -4.83 11.49
C VAL A 195 -11.53 -4.31 12.91
N GLY A 196 -12.64 -4.72 13.55
CA GLY A 196 -12.99 -4.32 14.93
C GLY A 196 -13.45 -2.86 15.07
N ARG A 197 -13.75 -2.15 13.96
CA ARG A 197 -14.31 -0.79 14.01
C ARG A 197 -15.83 -0.83 14.08
N SER A 198 -16.39 0.14 14.82
CA SER A 198 -17.84 0.33 14.91
C SER A 198 -18.39 0.92 13.61
N THR A 199 -19.71 0.79 13.41
CA THR A 199 -20.41 1.44 12.30
C THR A 199 -20.19 2.96 12.29
N ASP A 200 -20.16 3.61 13.47
CA ASP A 200 -19.96 5.06 13.59
C ASP A 200 -18.55 5.48 13.14
N GLU A 201 -17.49 4.70 13.51
CA GLU A 201 -16.13 4.94 13.06
C GLU A 201 -16.00 4.80 11.53
N LEU A 202 -16.65 3.80 10.97
CA LEU A 202 -16.68 3.59 9.51
C LEU A 202 -17.49 4.68 8.81
N GLN A 203 -18.62 5.12 9.39
CA GLN A 203 -19.43 6.20 8.83
C GLN A 203 -18.67 7.53 8.82
N TRP A 204 -17.94 7.84 9.89
CA TRP A 204 -17.09 9.03 9.93
C TRP A 204 -16.03 9.06 8.83
N ASP A 205 -15.36 7.93 8.57
CA ASP A 205 -14.39 7.81 7.47
C ASP A 205 -15.08 7.94 6.10
N LEU A 206 -16.29 7.40 5.96
CA LEU A 206 -17.12 7.55 4.75
C LEU A 206 -17.53 9.01 4.50
N ASP A 207 -18.01 9.71 5.52
CA ASP A 207 -18.43 11.10 5.42
C ASP A 207 -17.28 12.01 5.02
N TYR A 208 -16.09 11.79 5.57
CA TYR A 208 -14.86 12.46 5.14
C TYR A 208 -14.56 12.23 3.64
N LEU A 209 -14.66 10.98 3.17
CA LEU A 209 -14.40 10.63 1.77
C LEU A 209 -15.47 11.23 0.83
N LEU A 210 -16.71 11.34 1.26
CA LEU A 210 -17.79 11.98 0.50
C LEU A 210 -17.53 13.47 0.34
N GLN A 211 -17.20 14.19 1.41
CA GLN A 211 -16.82 15.61 1.35
C GLN A 211 -15.60 15.82 0.46
N PHE A 212 -14.64 14.91 0.55
CA PHE A 212 -13.44 14.96 -0.29
C PHE A 212 -13.81 14.80 -1.79
N TRP A 213 -14.70 13.86 -2.13
CA TRP A 213 -15.21 13.70 -3.49
C TRP A 213 -15.96 14.94 -4.00
N GLU A 214 -16.78 15.55 -3.15
CA GLU A 214 -17.47 16.81 -3.47
C GLU A 214 -16.47 17.94 -3.80
N SER A 215 -15.39 18.04 -3.05
CA SER A 215 -14.32 19.01 -3.31
C SER A 215 -13.62 18.76 -4.64
N ILE A 216 -13.34 17.51 -4.99
CA ILE A 216 -12.73 17.12 -6.28
C ILE A 216 -13.67 17.48 -7.45
N THR A 217 -14.95 17.14 -7.34
CA THR A 217 -15.94 17.44 -8.38
C THR A 217 -16.19 18.93 -8.53
N GLY A 218 -16.23 19.68 -7.43
CA GLY A 218 -16.29 21.14 -7.45
C GLY A 218 -15.10 21.75 -8.18
N ALA A 219 -13.88 21.42 -7.77
CA ALA A 219 -12.65 21.89 -8.41
C ALA A 219 -12.56 21.53 -9.89
N SER A 220 -13.15 20.41 -10.30
CA SER A 220 -13.19 20.02 -11.73
C SER A 220 -13.97 20.98 -12.62
N GLN A 221 -14.85 21.82 -12.05
CA GLN A 221 -15.65 22.81 -12.79
C GLN A 221 -14.92 24.14 -12.97
N ASP A 222 -13.86 24.43 -12.21
CA ASP A 222 -13.21 25.74 -12.12
C ASP A 222 -12.56 26.16 -13.43
N ARG A 223 -12.03 25.21 -14.21
CA ARG A 223 -11.29 25.51 -15.45
C ARG A 223 -11.31 24.33 -16.44
N PRO A 224 -11.02 24.60 -17.74
CA PRO A 224 -10.94 23.56 -18.76
C PRO A 224 -9.71 22.65 -18.54
N ALA A 225 -9.81 21.39 -19.07
CA ALA A 225 -8.69 20.44 -19.09
C ALA A 225 -7.55 20.92 -20.02
N PRO A 226 -6.27 20.52 -19.77
CA PRO A 226 -5.84 19.62 -18.72
C PRO A 226 -5.38 20.36 -17.43
N PHE A 227 -5.61 19.78 -16.25
CA PHE A 227 -5.00 20.25 -14.99
C PHE A 227 -5.07 19.22 -13.87
N LEU A 228 -4.17 19.32 -12.90
CA LEU A 228 -4.18 18.57 -11.66
C LEU A 228 -5.30 19.06 -10.74
N ILE A 229 -6.23 18.17 -10.35
CA ILE A 229 -7.30 18.48 -9.38
C ILE A 229 -6.81 18.13 -7.97
N TYR A 230 -6.23 16.95 -7.80
CA TYR A 230 -5.77 16.46 -6.51
C TYR A 230 -4.44 15.71 -6.65
N GLN A 231 -3.51 16.04 -5.77
CA GLN A 231 -2.25 15.33 -5.61
C GLN A 231 -2.35 14.39 -4.41
N GLU A 232 -2.02 13.12 -4.59
CA GLU A 232 -1.96 12.15 -3.49
C GLU A 232 -0.91 12.59 -2.46
N SER A 233 -1.18 12.27 -1.22
CA SER A 233 -0.28 12.57 -0.11
C SER A 233 1.10 11.95 -0.32
N ASN A 234 2.13 12.58 0.26
CA ASN A 234 3.49 12.04 0.23
C ASN A 234 3.56 10.67 0.93
N VAL A 235 4.68 9.97 0.73
CA VAL A 235 4.92 8.63 1.27
C VAL A 235 4.70 8.55 2.78
N ILE A 236 5.03 9.60 3.51
CA ILE A 236 4.94 9.63 4.98
C ILE A 236 3.47 9.57 5.43
N ILE A 237 2.64 10.45 4.91
CA ILE A 237 1.20 10.50 5.25
C ILE A 237 0.50 9.22 4.78
N ARG A 238 0.87 8.70 3.59
CA ARG A 238 0.35 7.42 3.09
C ARG A 238 0.74 6.27 4.04
N ALA A 239 2.00 6.17 4.43
CA ALA A 239 2.47 5.11 5.32
C ALA A 239 1.77 5.16 6.69
N ILE A 240 1.60 6.36 7.27
CA ILE A 240 0.85 6.52 8.51
C ILE A 240 -0.60 6.07 8.33
N ARG A 241 -1.28 6.54 7.27
CA ARG A 241 -2.66 6.15 6.97
C ARG A 241 -2.80 4.63 6.82
N ASP A 242 -1.85 3.97 6.16
CA ASP A 242 -1.98 2.58 5.78
C ASP A 242 -1.40 1.59 6.80
N TYR A 243 -0.33 1.96 7.50
CA TYR A 243 0.42 1.04 8.37
C TYR A 243 0.34 1.35 9.87
N LEU A 244 0.00 2.58 10.30
CA LEU A 244 -0.08 2.86 11.73
C LEU A 244 -1.25 2.12 12.37
N ARG A 245 -0.96 1.06 13.11
CA ARG A 245 -1.91 0.17 13.80
C ARG A 245 -1.61 0.10 15.30
N GLN A 246 -2.43 -0.66 16.02
CA GLN A 246 -2.27 -0.84 17.46
C GLN A 246 -0.96 -1.54 17.81
N ASP A 247 -0.49 -2.47 16.98
CA ASP A 247 0.76 -3.22 17.15
C ASP A 247 2.03 -2.39 16.93
N ILE A 248 1.93 -1.22 16.27
CA ILE A 248 3.03 -0.24 16.21
C ILE A 248 3.11 0.47 17.57
N GLY A 249 4.21 0.29 18.27
CA GLY A 249 4.43 0.88 19.60
C GLY A 249 4.75 2.36 19.54
N GLU A 250 5.57 2.79 18.56
CA GLU A 250 5.94 4.18 18.38
C GLU A 250 6.28 4.52 16.92
N VAL A 251 6.11 5.79 16.58
CA VAL A 251 6.51 6.41 15.31
C VAL A 251 7.56 7.44 15.61
N LEU A 252 8.75 7.29 15.07
CA LEU A 252 9.88 8.21 15.25
C LEU A 252 10.08 9.03 13.98
N VAL A 253 10.12 10.35 14.10
CA VAL A 253 10.31 11.29 12.98
C VAL A 253 11.54 12.13 13.25
N ASP A 254 12.50 12.16 12.33
CA ASP A 254 13.80 12.85 12.54
C ASP A 254 13.83 14.31 12.04
N ALA A 255 12.75 14.80 11.40
CA ALA A 255 12.66 16.16 10.90
C ALA A 255 11.52 16.93 11.61
N PRO A 256 11.80 18.07 12.29
CA PRO A 256 10.80 18.80 13.07
C PRO A 256 9.58 19.27 12.27
N LEU A 257 9.76 19.78 11.05
CA LEU A 257 8.65 20.23 10.21
C LEU A 257 7.73 19.07 9.81
N VAL A 258 8.33 17.94 9.43
CA VAL A 258 7.58 16.74 9.08
C VAL A 258 6.88 16.13 10.30
N PHE A 259 7.49 16.22 11.47
CA PHE A 259 6.86 15.81 12.74
C PHE A 259 5.56 16.60 12.99
N GLU A 260 5.55 17.91 12.80
CA GLU A 260 4.36 18.73 12.97
C GLU A 260 3.27 18.36 11.94
N ASP A 261 3.64 18.15 10.68
CA ASP A 261 2.69 17.73 9.65
C ASP A 261 2.05 16.36 9.98
N VAL A 262 2.88 15.38 10.39
CA VAL A 262 2.45 14.07 10.86
C VAL A 262 1.51 14.19 12.05
N LEU A 263 1.87 15.01 13.03
CA LEU A 263 1.10 15.21 14.27
C LEU A 263 -0.27 15.81 13.95
N ASN A 264 -0.31 16.83 13.09
CA ASN A 264 -1.56 17.47 12.65
C ASN A 264 -2.47 16.49 11.89
N PHE A 265 -1.91 15.66 11.00
CA PHE A 265 -2.65 14.62 10.30
C PHE A 265 -3.22 13.59 11.28
N VAL A 266 -2.40 13.08 12.20
CA VAL A 266 -2.82 12.06 13.19
C VAL A 266 -3.89 12.61 14.13
N ARG A 267 -3.78 13.86 14.60
CA ARG A 267 -4.82 14.52 15.40
C ARG A 267 -6.16 14.61 14.69
N SER A 268 -6.13 14.87 13.38
CA SER A 268 -7.35 15.03 12.58
C SER A 268 -8.00 13.68 12.24
N VAL A 269 -7.20 12.65 11.93
CA VAL A 269 -7.68 11.38 11.36
C VAL A 269 -7.66 10.23 12.37
N MET A 270 -6.71 10.24 13.32
CA MET A 270 -6.46 9.13 14.24
C MET A 270 -6.02 9.61 15.64
N PRO A 271 -6.82 10.44 16.34
CA PRO A 271 -6.39 11.09 17.60
C PRO A 271 -5.92 10.10 18.67
N ALA A 272 -6.45 8.87 18.68
CA ALA A 272 -6.03 7.82 19.62
C ALA A 272 -4.57 7.40 19.48
N TYR A 273 -3.91 7.72 18.36
CA TYR A 273 -2.50 7.37 18.10
C TYR A 273 -1.54 8.54 18.31
N GLU A 274 -2.01 9.72 18.67
CA GLU A 274 -1.19 10.93 18.86
C GLU A 274 0.01 10.68 19.79
N SER A 275 -0.22 9.99 20.91
CA SER A 275 0.81 9.70 21.90
C SER A 275 1.96 8.80 21.40
N LYS A 276 1.77 8.11 20.27
CA LYS A 276 2.78 7.27 19.65
C LYS A 276 3.75 8.04 18.76
N ILE A 277 3.40 9.26 18.33
CA ILE A 277 4.22 10.09 17.45
C ILE A 277 5.26 10.81 18.29
N LYS A 278 6.54 10.65 17.96
CA LYS A 278 7.65 11.22 18.71
C LYS A 278 8.66 11.85 17.76
N LEU A 279 9.13 13.04 18.12
CA LEU A 279 10.28 13.64 17.46
C LEU A 279 11.57 12.94 17.93
N TYR A 280 12.35 12.46 16.97
CA TYR A 280 13.65 11.86 17.23
C TYR A 280 14.73 12.95 17.27
N GLN A 281 15.45 13.04 18.40
CA GLN A 281 16.50 14.04 18.65
C GLN A 281 17.70 13.34 19.31
N ASP A 282 18.47 12.60 18.52
CA ASP A 282 19.68 11.92 18.98
C ASP A 282 20.84 12.32 18.04
N GLU A 283 22.08 12.27 18.51
CA GLU A 283 23.28 12.52 17.72
C GLU A 283 23.47 11.47 16.61
N THR A 284 23.03 10.23 16.88
CA THR A 284 23.09 9.14 15.91
C THR A 284 21.92 9.24 14.94
N PRO A 285 22.12 9.29 13.61
CA PRO A 285 21.04 9.31 12.64
C PRO A 285 20.05 8.16 12.84
N LEU A 286 18.76 8.42 12.66
CA LEU A 286 17.65 7.50 12.99
C LEU A 286 17.86 6.10 12.38
N PHE A 287 18.11 6.01 11.06
CA PHE A 287 18.27 4.74 10.37
C PHE A 287 19.54 3.99 10.77
N ASN A 288 20.62 4.71 11.14
CA ASN A 288 21.85 4.11 11.66
C ASN A 288 21.63 3.51 13.05
N ARG A 289 20.89 4.21 13.94
CA ARG A 289 20.56 3.73 15.28
C ARG A 289 19.85 2.38 15.26
N TYR A 290 18.97 2.16 14.29
CA TYR A 290 18.21 0.92 14.14
C TYR A 290 18.82 -0.05 13.15
N GLN A 291 20.04 0.22 12.63
CA GLN A 291 20.76 -0.61 11.66
C GLN A 291 19.98 -0.83 10.35
N ILE A 292 19.22 0.18 9.92
CA ILE A 292 18.36 0.08 8.74
C ILE A 292 19.17 0.29 7.47
N GLU A 293 20.15 1.20 7.44
CA GLU A 293 20.96 1.50 6.26
C GLU A 293 21.62 0.23 5.67
N SER A 294 22.23 -0.60 6.53
CA SER A 294 22.85 -1.85 6.08
C SER A 294 21.86 -2.87 5.52
N GLN A 295 20.62 -2.90 6.06
CA GLN A 295 19.56 -3.78 5.56
C GLN A 295 19.01 -3.27 4.24
N ILE A 296 18.92 -1.94 4.04
CA ILE A 296 18.56 -1.33 2.76
C ILE A 296 19.61 -1.68 1.71
N GLU A 297 20.90 -1.49 2.00
CA GLU A 297 21.99 -1.85 1.08
C GLU A 297 21.91 -3.33 0.66
N THR A 298 21.63 -4.22 1.61
CA THR A 298 21.48 -5.65 1.33
C THR A 298 20.27 -5.93 0.44
N ALA A 299 19.13 -5.26 0.69
CA ALA A 299 17.90 -5.46 -0.10
C ALA A 299 18.05 -5.01 -1.57
N PHE A 300 18.94 -4.07 -1.86
CA PHE A 300 19.24 -3.62 -3.24
C PHE A 300 20.36 -4.41 -3.91
N GLN A 301 20.97 -5.40 -3.24
CA GLN A 301 21.94 -6.28 -3.89
C GLN A 301 21.24 -7.28 -4.81
N ARG A 302 21.91 -7.63 -5.92
CA ARG A 302 21.42 -8.65 -6.84
C ARG A 302 21.30 -10.02 -6.17
N GLU A 303 22.24 -10.35 -5.28
CA GLU A 303 22.27 -11.61 -4.52
C GLU A 303 22.09 -11.35 -3.03
N VAL A 304 21.12 -12.01 -2.42
CA VAL A 304 20.83 -11.90 -0.99
C VAL A 304 21.01 -13.27 -0.33
N THR A 305 21.80 -13.31 0.75
CA THR A 305 22.07 -14.55 1.50
C THR A 305 20.95 -14.85 2.47
N LEU A 306 20.49 -16.11 2.48
CA LEU A 306 19.47 -16.61 3.39
C LEU A 306 20.07 -17.06 4.74
N PRO A 307 19.27 -17.12 5.83
CA PRO A 307 19.75 -17.50 7.17
C PRO A 307 20.38 -18.88 7.25
N SER A 308 19.90 -19.85 6.49
CA SER A 308 20.46 -21.23 6.42
C SER A 308 21.76 -21.32 5.62
N GLY A 309 22.16 -20.26 4.90
CA GLY A 309 23.32 -20.23 4.01
C GLY A 309 22.98 -20.48 2.54
N GLY A 310 21.69 -20.55 2.19
CA GLY A 310 21.22 -20.42 0.81
C GLY A 310 21.31 -18.98 0.31
N SER A 311 20.93 -18.75 -0.94
CA SER A 311 20.84 -17.39 -1.51
C SER A 311 19.70 -17.27 -2.52
N ILE A 312 19.22 -16.04 -2.71
CA ILE A 312 18.33 -15.67 -3.81
C ILE A 312 19.05 -14.72 -4.74
N VAL A 313 18.78 -14.80 -6.04
CA VAL A 313 19.31 -13.90 -7.07
C VAL A 313 18.16 -13.23 -7.79
N ILE A 314 18.12 -11.90 -7.74
CA ILE A 314 17.02 -11.10 -8.26
C ILE A 314 17.45 -10.40 -9.54
N ASP A 315 16.84 -10.78 -10.66
CA ASP A 315 17.16 -10.25 -11.98
C ASP A 315 15.93 -9.57 -12.63
N PRO A 316 15.96 -8.24 -12.84
CA PRO A 316 14.91 -7.57 -13.59
C PRO A 316 15.05 -7.87 -15.09
N THR A 317 13.92 -8.20 -15.72
CA THR A 317 13.82 -8.29 -17.17
C THR A 317 12.99 -7.12 -17.72
N GLU A 318 12.75 -7.06 -19.03
CA GLU A 318 11.94 -5.99 -19.62
C GLU A 318 10.54 -5.87 -19.01
N ALA A 319 9.89 -6.99 -18.68
CA ALA A 319 8.49 -7.02 -18.29
C ALA A 319 8.20 -7.74 -16.95
N LEU A 320 9.17 -8.44 -16.38
CA LEU A 320 9.03 -9.18 -15.12
C LEU A 320 10.34 -9.10 -14.31
N VAL A 321 10.26 -9.51 -13.04
CA VAL A 321 11.43 -9.80 -12.20
C VAL A 321 11.51 -11.31 -12.03
N SER A 322 12.66 -11.91 -12.34
CA SER A 322 12.93 -13.34 -12.06
C SER A 322 13.75 -13.44 -10.79
N ILE A 323 13.44 -14.45 -9.98
CA ILE A 323 14.16 -14.73 -8.74
C ILE A 323 14.59 -16.18 -8.78
N ASP A 324 15.90 -16.42 -8.74
CA ASP A 324 16.48 -17.75 -8.63
C ASP A 324 16.79 -18.06 -7.16
N ILE A 325 16.55 -19.31 -6.75
CA ILE A 325 16.71 -19.76 -5.36
C ILE A 325 17.78 -20.85 -5.33
N ASN A 326 18.85 -20.61 -4.58
CA ASN A 326 19.99 -21.52 -4.44
C ASN A 326 20.09 -22.03 -3.01
N SER A 327 20.13 -23.34 -2.81
CA SER A 327 20.38 -23.93 -1.49
C SER A 327 21.83 -23.70 -1.00
N ALA A 328 22.79 -23.56 -1.92
CA ALA A 328 24.19 -23.26 -1.66
C ALA A 328 24.77 -24.03 -0.45
N ARG A 329 24.93 -23.37 0.71
CA ARG A 329 25.46 -23.95 1.95
C ARG A 329 24.37 -24.42 2.93
N ALA A 330 23.11 -24.37 2.56
CA ALA A 330 22.00 -24.89 3.36
C ALA A 330 21.99 -26.42 3.34
N THR A 331 22.78 -27.07 4.20
CA THR A 331 22.98 -28.53 4.23
C THR A 331 22.52 -29.17 5.54
N LYS A 332 21.58 -28.51 6.24
CA LYS A 332 21.07 -29.00 7.54
C LYS A 332 19.88 -29.94 7.43
N GLY A 333 19.27 -30.08 6.24
CA GLY A 333 18.19 -31.04 6.01
C GLY A 333 18.66 -32.47 6.05
N SER A 334 17.79 -33.43 6.41
CA SER A 334 18.05 -34.86 6.40
C SER A 334 18.08 -35.45 4.97
N ASP A 335 17.43 -34.79 4.04
CA ASP A 335 17.36 -35.13 2.62
C ASP A 335 17.22 -33.87 1.74
N ILE A 336 17.12 -34.08 0.42
CA ILE A 336 17.04 -33.01 -0.57
C ILE A 336 15.71 -32.27 -0.49
N GLU A 337 14.62 -32.94 -0.16
CA GLU A 337 13.28 -32.38 -0.07
C GLU A 337 13.17 -31.44 1.15
N GLU A 338 13.66 -31.90 2.30
CA GLU A 338 13.69 -31.06 3.51
C GLU A 338 14.56 -29.81 3.31
N THR A 339 15.72 -29.97 2.67
CA THR A 339 16.61 -28.83 2.32
C THR A 339 15.90 -27.86 1.39
N ALA A 340 15.18 -28.35 0.37
CA ALA A 340 14.43 -27.52 -0.57
C ALA A 340 13.29 -26.78 0.12
N VAL A 341 12.51 -27.44 0.97
CA VAL A 341 11.42 -26.83 1.74
C VAL A 341 11.94 -25.71 2.63
N GLN A 342 13.00 -25.97 3.41
CA GLN A 342 13.60 -24.97 4.29
C GLN A 342 14.09 -23.75 3.50
N THR A 343 14.85 -23.98 2.43
CA THR A 343 15.40 -22.89 1.60
C THR A 343 14.28 -22.08 0.94
N ASN A 344 13.23 -22.74 0.44
CA ASN A 344 12.11 -22.05 -0.21
C ASN A 344 11.27 -21.24 0.78
N LEU A 345 11.09 -21.68 2.02
CA LEU A 345 10.39 -20.90 3.05
C LEU A 345 11.18 -19.66 3.44
N GLU A 346 12.50 -19.78 3.64
CA GLU A 346 13.37 -18.64 3.91
C GLU A 346 13.40 -17.66 2.73
N ALA A 347 13.46 -18.18 1.50
CA ALA A 347 13.41 -17.37 0.30
C ALA A 347 12.07 -16.62 0.17
N ALA A 348 10.93 -17.26 0.46
CA ALA A 348 9.63 -16.61 0.41
C ALA A 348 9.50 -15.47 1.42
N GLU A 349 10.05 -15.64 2.63
CA GLU A 349 10.08 -14.57 3.65
C GLU A 349 10.94 -13.40 3.20
N GLU A 350 12.13 -13.68 2.66
CA GLU A 350 13.07 -12.65 2.21
C GLU A 350 12.59 -11.89 0.97
N ILE A 351 11.95 -12.58 0.02
CA ILE A 351 11.34 -11.97 -1.17
C ILE A 351 10.16 -11.04 -0.80
N ALA A 352 9.43 -11.37 0.26
CA ALA A 352 8.30 -10.58 0.72
C ALA A 352 8.73 -9.34 1.53
N ARG A 353 9.90 -9.39 2.12
CA ARG A 353 10.52 -8.29 2.85
C ARG A 353 11.04 -7.20 1.93
#